data_d11aa5dddaedbec2637b6aa25ee26bf3
#
_entry.id   d11aa5dddaedbec2637b6aa25ee26bf3
#
_cell.length_a   1.000
_cell.length_b   1.000
_cell.length_c   1.000
_cell.angle_alpha   90.00
_cell.angle_beta   90.00
_cell.angle_gamma   90.00
#
_symmetry.space_group_name_H-M   'P 1'
#
loop_
_entity.id
_entity.type
_entity.pdbx_description
1 polymer ?
#
loop_
_entity_poly.entity_id
_entity_poly.type
_entity_poly.pdbx_seq_one_letter_code
_entity_poly.pdbx_strand_id
1 'polypeptide(L)'
;QWTVKLSWPIELSTCSACHNEKLCVHKVAAILAWQIRNGVVTPEGLAEETVVSEDDFDSESIPEVLADAKALLDEMLLVGSARLSPETPLGLERLSLRAHGAKLPNLEEMLRVLSEMVSGYHARRASITAADLLRKIVECHELLGKLERAVSEGKGILTFAGAFRSEYMDIPELLLHGIAMREFRSASGYAGKTIYFFEEGSRAFYTYTAARPTIYEKAKRRGNAGEQVPWELPCTLLQLCSATVRLRDGKANAEGRLSSTSQAHAELLRVGGALPDAIGEIIFDDFEEMWKAYLERSKKAQGELSEAEKLFLLRPKDLLSVEYDEVRQKSVFYLEDFQGRRLRGELAFSKQEETAIRSLERMHEKRKRQEEELPVFFGSIYVRDGECIFYPIETVEKVRLEKN
;
A
#
# COMPACT_ATOMS: atom_id res chain seq x y z
N GLN A 1 25.04 -28.93 19.38
CA GLN A 1 24.98 -29.66 18.10
C GLN A 1 23.52 -30.08 17.87
N TRP A 2 22.91 -29.68 16.75
CA TRP A 2 21.55 -30.02 16.40
C TRP A 2 21.53 -30.82 15.10
N THR A 3 20.49 -31.66 14.93
CA THR A 3 20.32 -32.50 13.76
C THR A 3 18.95 -32.23 13.14
N VAL A 4 18.90 -31.99 11.83
CA VAL A 4 17.67 -31.88 11.06
C VAL A 4 17.61 -33.03 10.08
N LYS A 5 16.49 -33.75 10.09
CA LYS A 5 16.17 -34.76 9.08
C LYS A 5 15.15 -34.15 8.13
N LEU A 6 15.61 -33.82 6.93
CA LEU A 6 14.76 -33.26 5.89
C LEU A 6 13.85 -34.33 5.28
N SER A 7 12.60 -33.99 5.09
CA SER A 7 11.58 -34.79 4.42
C SER A 7 10.74 -33.88 3.52
N TRP A 8 10.07 -34.44 2.54
CA TRP A 8 9.19 -33.66 1.68
C TRP A 8 7.74 -34.17 1.79
N PRO A 9 6.75 -33.30 1.98
CA PRO A 9 6.86 -31.84 2.14
C PRO A 9 7.60 -31.45 3.44
N ILE A 10 8.12 -30.20 3.46
CA ILE A 10 9.08 -29.72 4.46
C ILE A 10 8.56 -29.77 5.90
N GLU A 11 7.26 -29.67 6.09
CA GLU A 11 6.57 -29.74 7.37
C GLU A 11 6.77 -31.10 8.07
N LEU A 12 7.05 -32.13 7.30
CA LEU A 12 7.36 -33.49 7.82
C LEU A 12 8.82 -33.64 8.28
N SER A 13 9.65 -32.62 8.06
CA SER A 13 11.02 -32.61 8.53
C SER A 13 11.07 -32.53 10.05
N THR A 14 12.05 -33.19 10.66
CA THR A 14 12.24 -33.20 12.11
C THR A 14 13.49 -32.42 12.50
N CYS A 15 13.43 -31.67 13.60
CA CYS A 15 14.55 -30.93 14.17
C CYS A 15 14.73 -31.31 15.63
N SER A 16 15.97 -31.68 16.02
CA SER A 16 16.26 -32.07 17.39
C SER A 16 16.28 -30.92 18.40
N ALA A 17 16.33 -29.66 17.92
CA ALA A 17 16.30 -28.46 18.74
C ALA A 17 14.90 -27.88 18.92
N CYS A 18 14.01 -28.04 17.92
CA CYS A 18 12.68 -27.41 17.85
C CYS A 18 11.63 -28.49 17.54
N HIS A 19 11.30 -29.31 18.54
CA HIS A 19 10.54 -30.56 18.34
C HIS A 19 9.13 -30.39 17.75
N ASN A 20 8.46 -29.24 17.95
CA ASN A 20 7.05 -29.04 17.59
C ASN A 20 6.81 -27.93 16.56
N GLU A 21 7.82 -27.29 16.00
CA GLU A 21 7.63 -26.25 15.00
C GLU A 21 7.52 -26.84 13.60
N LYS A 22 6.45 -26.51 12.87
CA LYS A 22 6.28 -26.91 11.47
C LYS A 22 7.44 -26.43 10.61
N LEU A 23 7.87 -25.18 10.82
CA LEU A 23 9.06 -24.57 10.23
C LEU A 23 9.87 -23.86 11.31
N CYS A 24 11.19 -24.09 11.37
CA CYS A 24 12.10 -23.42 12.30
C CYS A 24 13.39 -23.03 11.57
N VAL A 25 14.15 -22.10 12.15
CA VAL A 25 15.42 -21.60 11.58
C VAL A 25 16.39 -22.75 11.25
N HIS A 26 16.45 -23.79 12.06
CA HIS A 26 17.31 -24.92 11.83
C HIS A 26 16.92 -25.74 10.60
N LYS A 27 15.59 -25.89 10.32
CA LYS A 27 15.10 -26.55 9.10
C LYS A 27 15.44 -25.73 7.87
N VAL A 28 15.24 -24.39 7.94
CA VAL A 28 15.60 -23.47 6.85
C VAL A 28 17.10 -23.54 6.57
N ALA A 29 17.95 -23.46 7.60
CA ALA A 29 19.40 -23.57 7.46
C ALA A 29 19.83 -24.91 6.84
N ALA A 30 19.18 -26.01 7.22
CA ALA A 30 19.46 -27.32 6.64
C ALA A 30 19.08 -27.43 5.17
N ILE A 31 17.95 -26.79 4.75
CA ILE A 31 17.53 -26.72 3.34
C ILE A 31 18.56 -25.92 2.53
N LEU A 32 18.92 -24.73 2.99
CA LEU A 32 19.91 -23.89 2.32
C LEU A 32 21.25 -24.61 2.17
N ALA A 33 21.73 -25.26 3.25
CA ALA A 33 22.96 -26.04 3.19
C ALA A 33 22.86 -27.20 2.16
N TRP A 34 21.70 -27.84 2.07
CA TRP A 34 21.44 -28.89 1.09
C TRP A 34 21.41 -28.33 -0.34
N GLN A 35 20.75 -27.19 -0.56
CA GLN A 35 20.68 -26.52 -1.87
C GLN A 35 22.05 -26.07 -2.35
N ILE A 36 22.86 -25.45 -1.46
CA ILE A 36 24.24 -25.06 -1.76
C ILE A 36 25.07 -26.28 -2.15
N ARG A 37 24.98 -27.36 -1.36
CA ARG A 37 25.74 -28.57 -1.60
C ARG A 37 25.39 -29.26 -2.95
N ASN A 38 24.15 -29.10 -3.42
CA ASN A 38 23.67 -29.65 -4.68
C ASN A 38 23.76 -28.65 -5.85
N GLY A 39 24.36 -27.48 -5.65
CA GLY A 39 24.53 -26.46 -6.69
C GLY A 39 23.22 -25.82 -7.16
N VAL A 40 22.16 -25.93 -6.40
CA VAL A 40 20.86 -25.28 -6.68
C VAL A 40 20.92 -23.79 -6.36
N VAL A 41 21.69 -23.44 -5.32
CA VAL A 41 21.92 -22.05 -4.87
C VAL A 41 23.42 -21.89 -4.67
N THR A 42 24.00 -20.78 -5.14
CA THR A 42 25.40 -20.43 -4.86
C THR A 42 25.46 -19.55 -3.60
N PRO A 43 26.53 -19.66 -2.78
CA PRO A 43 26.71 -18.76 -1.63
C PRO A 43 26.72 -17.27 -2.04
N GLU A 44 27.29 -16.99 -3.24
CA GLU A 44 27.34 -15.67 -3.83
C GLU A 44 25.93 -15.17 -4.19
N GLY A 45 25.05 -16.01 -4.75
CA GLY A 45 23.67 -15.69 -5.07
C GLY A 45 22.80 -15.47 -3.82
N LEU A 46 23.23 -15.96 -2.64
CA LEU A 46 22.60 -15.62 -1.35
C LEU A 46 23.13 -14.30 -0.77
N ALA A 47 24.32 -13.87 -1.19
CA ALA A 47 24.96 -12.64 -0.76
C ALA A 47 24.59 -11.43 -1.64
N GLU A 48 23.97 -11.65 -2.80
CA GLU A 48 23.53 -10.61 -3.73
C GLU A 48 22.13 -10.00 -3.38
N GLU A 49 21.47 -10.43 -2.31
CA GLU A 49 20.53 -9.52 -1.68
C GLU A 49 21.35 -8.34 -1.15
N THR A 50 21.16 -7.18 -1.75
CA THR A 50 21.54 -5.90 -1.17
C THR A 50 20.74 -5.73 0.12
N VAL A 51 21.14 -6.48 1.13
CA VAL A 51 20.83 -6.15 2.51
C VAL A 51 21.48 -4.79 2.68
N VAL A 52 20.69 -3.73 2.75
CA VAL A 52 21.14 -2.46 3.28
C VAL A 52 21.76 -2.83 4.62
N SER A 53 23.09 -2.89 4.68
CA SER A 53 23.78 -3.28 5.90
C SER A 53 23.66 -2.11 6.87
N GLU A 54 23.65 -2.39 8.17
CA GLU A 54 23.72 -1.32 9.18
C GLU A 54 24.93 -0.40 8.93
N ASP A 55 25.96 -0.87 8.23
CA ASP A 55 27.14 -0.11 7.82
C ASP A 55 26.89 0.90 6.67
N ASP A 56 25.75 0.78 5.94
CA ASP A 56 25.39 1.73 4.88
C ASP A 56 24.74 3.02 5.38
N PHE A 57 24.41 3.08 6.68
CA PHE A 57 23.88 4.30 7.29
C PHE A 57 25.01 5.25 7.65
N ASP A 58 24.90 6.50 7.19
CA ASP A 58 25.78 7.57 7.62
C ASP A 58 25.50 7.91 9.09
N SER A 59 26.17 7.16 9.97
CA SER A 59 26.01 7.25 11.43
C SER A 59 26.34 8.63 12.00
N GLU A 60 27.04 9.50 11.25
CA GLU A 60 27.36 10.86 11.68
C GLU A 60 26.22 11.83 11.39
N SER A 61 25.52 11.68 10.26
CA SER A 61 24.45 12.61 9.86
C SER A 61 23.10 12.32 10.49
N ILE A 62 22.81 11.06 10.84
CA ILE A 62 21.49 10.65 11.37
C ILE A 62 21.12 11.38 12.67
N PRO A 63 21.97 11.42 13.72
CA PRO A 63 21.62 12.08 14.98
C PRO A 63 21.27 13.57 14.79
N GLU A 64 21.98 14.25 13.88
CA GLU A 64 21.74 15.67 13.57
C GLU A 64 20.39 15.86 12.87
N VAL A 65 20.06 15.01 11.90
CA VAL A 65 18.76 15.04 11.21
C VAL A 65 17.60 14.78 12.18
N LEU A 66 17.74 13.81 13.07
CA LEU A 66 16.72 13.49 14.07
C LEU A 66 16.53 14.65 15.06
N ALA A 67 17.63 15.26 15.54
CA ALA A 67 17.58 16.39 16.45
C ALA A 67 16.89 17.62 15.82
N ASP A 68 17.22 17.94 14.57
CA ASP A 68 16.62 19.08 13.86
C ASP A 68 15.13 18.81 13.54
N ALA A 69 14.78 17.59 13.15
CA ALA A 69 13.40 17.22 12.93
C ALA A 69 12.58 17.36 14.23
N LYS A 70 13.12 16.87 15.34
CA LYS A 70 12.49 16.98 16.66
C LYS A 70 12.30 18.43 17.08
N ALA A 71 13.34 19.25 16.92
CA ALA A 71 13.29 20.68 17.26
C ALA A 71 12.18 21.42 16.49
N LEU A 72 12.05 21.15 15.17
CA LEU A 72 10.99 21.76 14.36
C LEU A 72 9.61 21.28 14.78
N LEU A 73 9.41 19.98 15.06
CA LEU A 73 8.13 19.45 15.52
C LEU A 73 7.75 20.00 16.90
N ASP A 74 8.72 20.12 17.82
CA ASP A 74 8.53 20.74 19.14
C ASP A 74 8.13 22.23 19.00
N GLU A 75 8.75 22.97 18.11
CA GLU A 75 8.37 24.34 17.78
C GLU A 75 6.93 24.41 17.27
N MET A 76 6.56 23.52 16.35
CA MET A 76 5.19 23.46 15.82
C MET A 76 4.14 23.20 16.92
N LEU A 77 4.47 22.34 17.89
CA LEU A 77 3.60 22.06 19.04
C LEU A 77 3.49 23.28 19.97
N LEU A 78 4.60 23.96 20.27
CA LEU A 78 4.62 25.14 21.15
C LEU A 78 3.86 26.32 20.54
N VAL A 79 4.06 26.58 19.26
CA VAL A 79 3.41 27.69 18.54
C VAL A 79 1.93 27.41 18.28
N GLY A 80 1.58 26.15 18.06
CA GLY A 80 0.25 25.66 17.72
C GLY A 80 -0.15 25.93 16.26
N SER A 81 -1.05 25.11 15.74
CA SER A 81 -1.42 25.08 14.31
C SER A 81 -1.89 26.44 13.75
N ALA A 82 -2.57 27.25 14.56
CA ALA A 82 -3.11 28.54 14.12
C ALA A 82 -2.03 29.63 13.92
N ARG A 83 -0.84 29.44 14.44
CA ARG A 83 0.27 30.42 14.40
C ARG A 83 1.49 29.92 13.69
N LEU A 84 1.41 28.77 13.01
CA LEU A 84 2.52 28.25 12.22
C LEU A 84 2.95 29.25 11.16
N SER A 85 4.27 29.43 11.03
CA SER A 85 4.83 30.30 10.00
C SER A 85 4.51 29.81 8.59
N PRO A 86 4.26 30.71 7.63
CA PRO A 86 4.17 30.35 6.21
C PRO A 86 5.41 29.64 5.67
N GLU A 87 6.56 29.76 6.36
CA GLU A 87 7.81 29.10 5.99
C GLU A 87 7.95 27.68 6.58
N THR A 88 7.11 27.29 7.52
CA THR A 88 7.15 25.95 8.12
C THR A 88 7.11 24.81 7.09
N PRO A 89 6.28 24.85 6.03
CA PRO A 89 6.33 23.83 4.98
C PRO A 89 7.69 23.69 4.32
N LEU A 90 8.35 24.81 4.02
CA LEU A 90 9.69 24.80 3.41
C LEU A 90 10.74 24.22 4.37
N GLY A 91 10.63 24.48 5.67
CA GLY A 91 11.47 23.88 6.70
C GLY A 91 11.34 22.36 6.73
N LEU A 92 10.10 21.85 6.70
CA LEU A 92 9.78 20.43 6.64
C LEU A 92 10.30 19.78 5.35
N GLU A 93 10.18 20.43 4.19
CA GLU A 93 10.73 19.93 2.92
C GLU A 93 12.26 19.84 2.95
N ARG A 94 12.95 20.83 3.51
CA ARG A 94 14.42 20.77 3.67
C ARG A 94 14.85 19.62 4.57
N LEU A 95 14.13 19.38 5.66
CA LEU A 95 14.38 18.24 6.54
C LEU A 95 14.07 16.89 5.85
N SER A 96 13.04 16.83 5.04
CA SER A 96 12.74 15.60 4.26
C SER A 96 13.88 15.27 3.29
N LEU A 97 14.47 16.26 2.63
CA LEU A 97 15.65 16.06 1.77
C LEU A 97 16.87 15.58 2.56
N ARG A 98 17.08 16.10 3.78
CA ARG A 98 18.16 15.63 4.65
C ARG A 98 17.92 14.21 5.15
N ALA A 99 16.65 13.86 5.50
CA ALA A 99 16.25 12.50 5.86
C ALA A 99 16.48 11.52 4.68
N HIS A 100 16.22 11.96 3.43
CA HIS A 100 16.56 11.20 2.23
C HIS A 100 18.07 10.93 2.15
N GLY A 101 18.91 11.96 2.31
CA GLY A 101 20.37 11.83 2.32
C GLY A 101 20.89 10.92 3.42
N ALA A 102 20.26 10.92 4.59
CA ALA A 102 20.56 10.06 5.72
C ALA A 102 19.97 8.64 5.60
N LYS A 103 19.36 8.29 4.47
CA LYS A 103 18.72 7.01 4.20
C LYS A 103 17.58 6.63 5.18
N LEU A 104 16.76 7.62 5.54
CA LEU A 104 15.60 7.48 6.41
C LEU A 104 14.28 7.70 5.64
N PRO A 105 13.89 6.81 4.72
CA PRO A 105 12.75 7.03 3.82
C PRO A 105 11.41 7.19 4.54
N ASN A 106 11.17 6.50 5.66
CA ASN A 106 9.94 6.69 6.43
C ASN A 106 9.85 8.10 7.02
N LEU A 107 10.96 8.62 7.55
CA LEU A 107 11.02 9.99 8.07
C LEU A 107 10.87 11.01 6.95
N GLU A 108 11.55 10.80 5.81
CA GLU A 108 11.41 11.63 4.61
C GLU A 108 9.95 11.78 4.21
N GLU A 109 9.24 10.65 4.07
CA GLU A 109 7.84 10.66 3.67
C GLU A 109 6.94 11.37 4.67
N MET A 110 7.09 11.07 5.96
CA MET A 110 6.27 11.69 7.01
C MET A 110 6.46 13.20 7.05
N LEU A 111 7.69 13.71 6.93
CA LEU A 111 7.98 15.14 6.86
C LEU A 111 7.39 15.80 5.61
N ARG A 112 7.42 15.11 4.46
CA ARG A 112 6.82 15.59 3.21
C ARG A 112 5.30 15.68 3.32
N VAL A 113 4.66 14.64 3.83
CA VAL A 113 3.21 14.63 4.07
C VAL A 113 2.82 15.73 5.03
N LEU A 114 3.58 15.93 6.11
CA LEU A 114 3.31 17.00 7.07
C LEU A 114 3.47 18.40 6.43
N SER A 115 4.47 18.61 5.56
CA SER A 115 4.62 19.85 4.78
C SER A 115 3.38 20.13 3.92
N GLU A 116 2.89 19.13 3.20
CA GLU A 116 1.68 19.26 2.39
C GLU A 116 0.43 19.56 3.24
N MET A 117 0.32 18.93 4.42
CA MET A 117 -0.78 19.17 5.35
C MET A 117 -0.74 20.60 5.92
N VAL A 118 0.42 21.10 6.32
CA VAL A 118 0.57 22.50 6.81
C VAL A 118 0.23 23.48 5.70
N SER A 119 0.72 23.26 4.48
CA SER A 119 0.38 24.08 3.31
C SER A 119 -1.12 24.08 3.02
N GLY A 120 -1.76 22.91 3.08
CA GLY A 120 -3.20 22.77 2.91
C GLY A 120 -4.01 23.45 4.02
N TYR A 121 -3.55 23.38 5.26
CA TYR A 121 -4.15 24.06 6.40
C TYR A 121 -4.07 25.59 6.27
N HIS A 122 -2.91 26.13 5.87
CA HIS A 122 -2.76 27.56 5.57
C HIS A 122 -3.67 28.00 4.42
N ALA A 123 -3.85 27.15 3.42
CA ALA A 123 -4.79 27.38 2.31
C ALA A 123 -6.26 27.18 2.71
N ARG A 124 -6.56 26.90 3.99
CA ARG A 124 -7.89 26.66 4.54
C ARG A 124 -8.66 25.55 3.82
N ARG A 125 -7.97 24.47 3.43
CA ARG A 125 -8.63 23.31 2.85
C ARG A 125 -9.48 22.65 3.92
N ALA A 126 -10.79 22.50 3.66
CA ALA A 126 -11.75 21.90 4.60
C ALA A 126 -11.42 20.44 4.99
N SER A 127 -10.65 19.75 4.17
CA SER A 127 -10.22 18.37 4.41
C SER A 127 -9.11 18.23 5.46
N ILE A 128 -8.49 19.33 5.92
CA ILE A 128 -7.36 19.29 6.87
C ILE A 128 -7.73 20.12 8.10
N THR A 129 -7.85 19.43 9.23
CA THR A 129 -8.14 20.06 10.53
C THR A 129 -6.88 20.20 11.38
N ALA A 130 -6.96 21.04 12.43
CA ALA A 130 -5.89 21.14 13.41
C ALA A 130 -5.62 19.80 14.13
N ALA A 131 -6.65 18.99 14.33
CA ALA A 131 -6.53 17.66 14.90
C ALA A 131 -5.76 16.70 13.99
N ASP A 132 -5.97 16.78 12.67
CA ASP A 132 -5.21 15.97 11.69
C ASP A 132 -3.73 16.35 11.70
N LEU A 133 -3.41 17.65 11.78
CA LEU A 133 -2.03 18.12 11.91
C LEU A 133 -1.39 17.62 13.21
N LEU A 134 -2.08 17.76 14.34
CA LEU A 134 -1.56 17.30 15.63
C LEU A 134 -1.28 15.79 15.61
N ARG A 135 -2.20 15.00 15.07
CA ARG A 135 -2.01 13.55 14.92
C ARG A 135 -0.76 13.25 14.11
N LYS A 136 -0.57 13.90 12.95
CA LYS A 136 0.60 13.66 12.11
C LYS A 136 1.90 14.09 12.79
N ILE A 137 1.90 15.18 13.56
CA ILE A 137 3.05 15.59 14.37
C ILE A 137 3.39 14.51 15.40
N VAL A 138 2.38 13.96 16.10
CA VAL A 138 2.58 12.88 17.08
C VAL A 138 3.14 11.63 16.43
N GLU A 139 2.61 11.20 15.27
CA GLU A 139 3.15 10.08 14.51
C GLU A 139 4.63 10.28 14.14
N CYS A 140 5.00 11.49 13.70
CA CYS A 140 6.40 11.84 13.44
C CYS A 140 7.26 11.74 14.69
N HIS A 141 6.79 12.24 15.84
CA HIS A 141 7.50 12.11 17.12
C HIS A 141 7.69 10.66 17.56
N GLU A 142 6.69 9.81 17.37
CA GLU A 142 6.79 8.38 17.66
C GLU A 142 7.88 7.71 16.80
N LEU A 143 7.92 8.02 15.51
CA LEU A 143 8.94 7.51 14.62
C LEU A 143 10.34 8.01 15.03
N LEU A 144 10.48 9.32 15.30
CA LEU A 144 11.74 9.88 15.79
C LEU A 144 12.22 9.19 17.07
N GLY A 145 11.33 8.96 18.04
CA GLY A 145 11.69 8.27 19.28
C GLY A 145 12.10 6.81 19.08
N LYS A 146 11.56 6.13 18.06
CA LYS A 146 11.99 4.77 17.66
C LYS A 146 13.36 4.80 17.01
N LEU A 147 13.61 5.75 16.09
CA LEU A 147 14.90 5.93 15.41
C LEU A 147 15.99 6.35 16.40
N GLU A 148 15.74 7.31 17.30
CA GLU A 148 16.70 7.72 18.35
C GLU A 148 17.12 6.54 19.23
N ARG A 149 16.16 5.69 19.62
CA ARG A 149 16.47 4.47 20.40
C ARG A 149 17.31 3.48 19.59
N ALA A 150 16.91 3.22 18.33
CA ALA A 150 17.66 2.30 17.47
C ALA A 150 19.10 2.75 17.25
N VAL A 151 19.31 4.06 17.04
CA VAL A 151 20.67 4.67 16.94
C VAL A 151 21.44 4.49 18.25
N SER A 152 20.82 4.79 19.40
CA SER A 152 21.49 4.68 20.70
C SER A 152 21.85 3.24 21.09
N GLU A 153 21.03 2.27 20.68
CA GLU A 153 21.24 0.84 20.95
C GLU A 153 22.14 0.17 19.91
N GLY A 154 22.43 0.87 18.78
CA GLY A 154 23.20 0.34 17.66
C GLY A 154 22.57 -0.85 16.97
N LYS A 155 21.23 -0.98 17.03
CA LYS A 155 20.48 -2.10 16.47
C LYS A 155 19.08 -1.68 15.99
N GLY A 156 18.63 -2.31 14.91
CA GLY A 156 17.25 -2.22 14.47
C GLY A 156 16.87 -0.92 13.75
N ILE A 157 17.84 -0.11 13.34
CA ILE A 157 17.59 1.13 12.61
C ILE A 157 16.84 0.85 11.30
N LEU A 158 17.18 -0.24 10.60
CA LEU A 158 16.52 -0.68 9.37
C LEU A 158 15.02 -0.88 9.54
N THR A 159 14.59 -1.40 10.69
CA THR A 159 13.18 -1.65 10.98
C THR A 159 12.34 -0.37 10.98
N PHE A 160 12.93 0.75 11.40
CA PHE A 160 12.23 2.03 11.54
C PHE A 160 12.57 3.02 10.44
N ALA A 161 13.78 2.92 9.86
CA ALA A 161 14.18 3.75 8.73
C ALA A 161 13.29 3.53 7.51
N GLY A 162 12.83 2.30 7.29
CA GLY A 162 12.06 1.88 6.12
C GLY A 162 12.96 1.57 4.92
N ALA A 163 12.34 1.12 3.84
CA ALA A 163 12.99 0.93 2.54
C ALA A 163 12.60 2.06 1.60
N PHE A 164 13.53 2.50 0.75
CA PHE A 164 13.16 3.46 -0.29
C PHE A 164 12.13 2.82 -1.21
N ARG A 165 11.01 3.52 -1.46
CA ARG A 165 9.96 3.09 -2.39
C ARG A 165 10.47 2.84 -3.82
N SER A 166 11.65 3.30 -4.12
CA SER A 166 12.33 3.14 -5.41
C SER A 166 13.15 1.85 -5.53
N GLU A 167 13.38 1.12 -4.45
CA GLU A 167 14.10 -0.15 -4.52
C GLU A 167 13.15 -1.26 -5.00
N TYR A 168 13.42 -1.71 -6.21
CA TYR A 168 12.69 -2.78 -6.86
C TYR A 168 13.53 -4.04 -6.84
N MET A 169 13.00 -5.10 -6.23
CA MET A 169 13.62 -6.43 -6.18
C MET A 169 13.03 -7.32 -7.26
N ASP A 170 13.80 -8.30 -7.71
CA ASP A 170 13.34 -9.32 -8.63
C ASP A 170 12.25 -10.17 -7.97
N ILE A 171 11.21 -10.45 -8.72
CA ILE A 171 10.06 -11.25 -8.26
C ILE A 171 9.94 -12.52 -9.10
N PRO A 172 9.39 -13.62 -8.53
CA PRO A 172 9.11 -14.83 -9.29
C PRO A 172 8.10 -14.55 -10.41
N GLU A 173 7.90 -15.53 -11.30
CA GLU A 173 6.81 -15.46 -12.28
C GLU A 173 5.48 -15.27 -11.56
N LEU A 174 4.71 -14.24 -11.98
CA LEU A 174 3.40 -13.91 -11.43
C LEU A 174 2.29 -14.13 -12.45
N LEU A 175 1.15 -14.67 -11.99
CA LEU A 175 -0.10 -14.69 -12.74
C LEU A 175 -1.03 -13.60 -12.20
N LEU A 176 -1.05 -12.47 -12.89
CA LEU A 176 -1.74 -11.26 -12.47
C LEU A 176 -3.13 -11.14 -13.09
N HIS A 177 -4.15 -10.93 -12.28
CA HIS A 177 -5.52 -10.67 -12.71
C HIS A 177 -5.88 -9.22 -12.38
N GLY A 178 -6.12 -8.41 -13.41
CA GLY A 178 -6.56 -7.02 -13.24
C GLY A 178 -7.93 -6.96 -12.56
N ILE A 179 -8.05 -6.17 -11.49
CA ILE A 179 -9.28 -6.03 -10.69
C ILE A 179 -9.89 -4.66 -10.91
N ALA A 180 -9.07 -3.60 -10.82
CA ALA A 180 -9.52 -2.24 -10.76
C ALA A 180 -8.49 -1.29 -11.39
N MET A 181 -8.97 -0.09 -11.72
CA MET A 181 -8.12 1.02 -12.12
C MET A 181 -8.64 2.30 -11.46
N ARG A 182 -7.72 3.08 -10.91
CA ARG A 182 -8.04 4.36 -10.31
C ARG A 182 -7.22 5.49 -10.93
N GLU A 183 -7.88 6.57 -11.26
CA GLU A 183 -7.22 7.82 -11.67
C GLU A 183 -6.82 8.63 -10.43
N PHE A 184 -5.67 9.26 -10.47
CA PHE A 184 -5.24 10.16 -9.42
C PHE A 184 -4.63 11.44 -9.99
N ARG A 185 -4.65 12.47 -9.16
CA ARG A 185 -3.94 13.73 -9.40
C ARG A 185 -3.31 14.18 -8.10
N SER A 186 -1.99 14.25 -8.07
CA SER A 186 -1.26 14.67 -6.88
C SER A 186 -1.17 16.19 -6.78
N ALA A 187 -1.01 16.69 -5.55
CA ALA A 187 -0.73 18.10 -5.29
C ALA A 187 0.61 18.55 -5.88
N SER A 188 1.57 17.62 -6.02
CA SER A 188 2.88 17.84 -6.65
C SER A 188 2.84 17.97 -8.18
N GLY A 189 1.65 18.01 -8.78
CA GLY A 189 1.49 18.26 -10.22
C GLY A 189 1.67 17.03 -11.09
N TYR A 190 1.44 15.84 -10.58
CA TYR A 190 1.37 14.59 -11.34
C TYR A 190 -0.08 14.13 -11.47
N ALA A 191 -0.42 13.56 -12.61
CA ALA A 191 -1.66 12.85 -12.82
C ALA A 191 -1.36 11.48 -13.44
N GLY A 192 -2.21 10.50 -13.14
CA GLY A 192 -1.97 9.16 -13.65
C GLY A 192 -3.08 8.18 -13.31
N LYS A 193 -2.77 6.92 -13.56
CA LYS A 193 -3.66 5.79 -13.29
C LYS A 193 -2.89 4.72 -12.52
N THR A 194 -3.50 4.19 -11.47
CA THR A 194 -3.03 3.00 -10.76
C THR A 194 -3.93 1.83 -11.14
N ILE A 195 -3.33 0.74 -11.59
CA ILE A 195 -4.00 -0.53 -11.87
C ILE A 195 -3.69 -1.46 -10.71
N TYR A 196 -4.72 -2.15 -10.26
CA TYR A 196 -4.66 -3.11 -9.18
C TYR A 196 -4.79 -4.52 -9.74
N PHE A 197 -3.92 -5.40 -9.31
CA PHE A 197 -3.89 -6.80 -9.70
C PHE A 197 -4.03 -7.71 -8.48
N PHE A 198 -4.70 -8.81 -8.66
CA PHE A 198 -4.66 -9.95 -7.76
C PHE A 198 -3.69 -10.99 -8.35
N GLU A 199 -2.79 -11.50 -7.53
CA GLU A 199 -1.89 -12.59 -7.89
C GLU A 199 -2.41 -13.91 -7.31
N GLU A 200 -2.61 -14.90 -8.19
CA GLU A 200 -3.31 -16.14 -7.86
C GLU A 200 -2.51 -17.06 -6.92
N GLY A 201 -1.19 -17.12 -7.06
CA GLY A 201 -0.34 -18.04 -6.30
C GLY A 201 -0.15 -17.63 -4.86
N SER A 202 0.20 -16.38 -4.62
CA SER A 202 0.40 -15.80 -3.27
C SER A 202 -0.87 -15.25 -2.64
N ARG A 203 -1.95 -15.06 -3.44
CA ARG A 203 -3.20 -14.37 -3.05
C ARG A 203 -2.95 -12.94 -2.57
N ALA A 204 -1.92 -12.31 -3.08
CA ALA A 204 -1.54 -10.95 -2.76
C ALA A 204 -2.03 -9.97 -3.83
N PHE A 205 -2.10 -8.70 -3.43
CA PHE A 205 -2.35 -7.62 -4.37
C PHE A 205 -1.05 -6.97 -4.82
N TYR A 206 -1.01 -6.60 -6.09
CA TYR A 206 0.06 -5.82 -6.69
C TYR A 206 -0.53 -4.58 -7.36
N THR A 207 0.29 -3.55 -7.52
CA THR A 207 -0.12 -2.33 -8.20
C THR A 207 0.86 -1.94 -9.30
N TYR A 208 0.35 -1.35 -10.36
CA TYR A 208 1.14 -0.64 -11.35
C TYR A 208 0.64 0.80 -11.47
N THR A 209 1.53 1.77 -11.45
CA THR A 209 1.15 3.18 -11.56
C THR A 209 1.82 3.85 -12.76
N ALA A 210 1.02 4.30 -13.71
CA ALA A 210 1.45 5.17 -14.79
C ALA A 210 1.20 6.62 -14.38
N ALA A 211 2.26 7.40 -14.12
CA ALA A 211 2.19 8.79 -13.72
C ALA A 211 2.86 9.72 -14.73
N ARG A 212 2.29 10.92 -14.93
CA ARG A 212 2.85 11.97 -15.82
C ARG A 212 2.76 13.33 -15.14
N PRO A 213 3.72 14.24 -15.39
CA PRO A 213 3.60 15.63 -14.96
C PRO A 213 2.43 16.31 -15.69
N THR A 214 1.57 17.02 -14.95
CA THR A 214 0.39 17.71 -15.50
C THR A 214 0.73 18.88 -16.42
N ILE A 215 1.97 19.41 -16.35
CA ILE A 215 2.47 20.46 -17.25
C ILE A 215 2.32 20.07 -18.72
N TYR A 216 2.45 18.78 -19.03
CA TYR A 216 2.31 18.26 -20.40
C TYR A 216 0.87 18.09 -20.86
N GLU A 217 -0.15 18.18 -20.00
CA GLU A 217 -1.57 18.05 -20.39
C GLU A 217 -2.03 19.18 -21.30
N LYS A 218 -1.51 20.40 -21.09
CA LYS A 218 -1.85 21.59 -21.92
C LYS A 218 -1.27 21.53 -23.35
N ALA A 219 -0.16 20.79 -23.53
CA ALA A 219 0.51 20.68 -24.84
C ALA A 219 -0.14 19.63 -25.78
N LYS A 220 -0.98 18.73 -25.26
CA LYS A 220 -1.53 17.57 -25.99
C LYS A 220 -2.92 17.73 -26.57
N ARG A 221 -3.34 18.94 -26.95
CA ARG A 221 -4.58 19.09 -27.74
C ARG A 221 -4.49 18.61 -29.19
N ARG A 222 -3.33 18.11 -29.64
CA ARG A 222 -3.13 17.54 -30.96
C ARG A 222 -2.28 16.29 -30.91
N GLY A 223 -2.90 15.14 -30.85
CA GLY A 223 -2.31 13.83 -31.06
C GLY A 223 -2.55 12.86 -29.89
N ASN A 224 -3.17 11.73 -30.21
CA ASN A 224 -3.25 10.52 -29.40
C ASN A 224 -1.85 9.92 -29.16
N ALA A 225 -1.02 10.56 -28.35
CA ALA A 225 0.07 9.82 -27.76
C ALA A 225 -0.57 8.93 -26.68
N GLY A 226 -0.84 7.68 -27.03
CA GLY A 226 -1.49 6.68 -26.20
C GLY A 226 -0.89 6.62 -24.80
N GLU A 227 -1.72 6.34 -23.83
CA GLU A 227 -1.26 5.98 -22.49
C GLU A 227 -0.30 4.80 -22.62
N GLN A 228 0.92 4.95 -22.10
CA GLN A 228 1.93 3.90 -22.22
C GLN A 228 1.51 2.74 -21.32
N VAL A 229 1.21 1.62 -21.95
CA VAL A 229 0.90 0.37 -21.26
C VAL A 229 2.23 -0.25 -20.79
N PRO A 230 2.32 -0.79 -19.56
CA PRO A 230 3.54 -1.42 -19.08
C PRO A 230 3.89 -2.66 -19.91
N TRP A 231 5.18 -2.97 -19.93
CA TRP A 231 5.71 -4.20 -20.53
C TRP A 231 5.32 -4.41 -22.01
N GLU A 232 5.05 -3.33 -22.74
CA GLU A 232 4.69 -3.35 -24.18
C GLU A 232 3.49 -4.26 -24.52
N LEU A 233 2.58 -4.46 -23.55
CA LEU A 233 1.41 -5.32 -23.75
C LEU A 233 0.49 -4.75 -24.85
N PRO A 234 -0.06 -5.61 -25.74
CA PRO A 234 -0.94 -5.20 -26.84
C PRO A 234 -2.38 -4.95 -26.37
N CYS A 235 -2.55 -4.06 -25.39
CA CYS A 235 -3.85 -3.67 -24.84
C CYS A 235 -3.85 -2.21 -24.39
N THR A 236 -4.99 -1.69 -24.00
CA THR A 236 -5.09 -0.37 -23.33
C THR A 236 -5.01 -0.52 -21.82
N LEU A 237 -4.74 0.56 -21.07
CA LEU A 237 -4.79 0.53 -19.59
C LEU A 237 -6.17 0.12 -19.08
N LEU A 238 -7.24 0.53 -19.76
CA LEU A 238 -8.60 0.12 -19.41
C LEU A 238 -8.82 -1.38 -19.62
N GLN A 239 -8.27 -1.96 -20.66
CA GLN A 239 -8.31 -3.42 -20.87
C GLN A 239 -7.45 -4.16 -19.84
N LEU A 240 -6.31 -3.57 -19.47
CA LEU A 240 -5.39 -4.16 -18.50
C LEU A 240 -6.02 -4.32 -17.11
N CYS A 241 -6.93 -3.41 -16.69
CA CYS A 241 -7.62 -3.53 -15.40
C CYS A 241 -8.62 -4.70 -15.31
N SER A 242 -8.84 -5.42 -16.41
CA SER A 242 -9.63 -6.64 -16.46
C SER A 242 -8.89 -7.82 -17.12
N ALA A 243 -7.62 -7.65 -17.45
CA ALA A 243 -6.82 -8.63 -18.14
C ALA A 243 -6.19 -9.65 -17.19
N THR A 244 -5.87 -10.82 -17.75
CA THR A 244 -4.97 -11.79 -17.13
C THR A 244 -3.62 -11.72 -17.83
N VAL A 245 -2.56 -11.48 -17.06
CA VAL A 245 -1.19 -11.27 -17.54
C VAL A 245 -0.24 -12.20 -16.81
N ARG A 246 0.61 -12.89 -17.55
CA ARG A 246 1.76 -13.61 -17.00
C ARG A 246 2.98 -12.69 -17.06
N LEU A 247 3.57 -12.40 -15.92
CA LEU A 247 4.74 -11.53 -15.79
C LEU A 247 5.95 -12.36 -15.36
N ARG A 248 7.04 -12.31 -16.15
CA ARG A 248 8.33 -12.92 -15.88
C ARG A 248 9.42 -11.88 -15.80
N ASP A 249 10.49 -12.16 -15.06
CA ASP A 249 11.63 -11.26 -14.88
C ASP A 249 11.18 -9.85 -14.44
N GLY A 250 10.07 -9.80 -13.72
CA GLY A 250 9.50 -8.57 -13.18
C GLY A 250 10.20 -8.14 -11.91
N LYS A 251 10.00 -6.87 -11.55
CA LYS A 251 10.47 -6.32 -10.28
C LYS A 251 9.32 -5.67 -9.55
N ALA A 252 9.29 -5.83 -8.22
CA ALA A 252 8.36 -5.13 -7.34
C ALA A 252 9.11 -4.51 -6.17
N ASN A 253 8.59 -3.40 -5.65
CA ASN A 253 9.07 -2.84 -4.40
C ASN A 253 8.38 -3.51 -3.19
N ALA A 254 8.83 -3.17 -1.98
CA ALA A 254 8.28 -3.69 -0.72
C ALA A 254 6.77 -3.43 -0.55
N GLU A 255 6.21 -2.43 -1.25
CA GLU A 255 4.79 -2.09 -1.21
C GLU A 255 3.93 -2.85 -2.24
N GLY A 256 4.51 -3.83 -2.96
CA GLY A 256 3.80 -4.56 -4.02
C GLY A 256 3.59 -3.74 -5.30
N ARG A 257 4.35 -2.65 -5.50
CA ARG A 257 4.29 -1.87 -6.72
C ARG A 257 5.21 -2.47 -7.78
N LEU A 258 4.65 -2.80 -8.94
CA LEU A 258 5.36 -3.38 -10.07
C LEU A 258 6.11 -2.31 -10.88
N SER A 259 7.32 -2.64 -11.30
CA SER A 259 8.12 -1.84 -12.23
C SER A 259 7.75 -2.16 -13.68
N SER A 260 7.89 -1.15 -14.55
CA SER A 260 7.76 -1.32 -16.02
C SER A 260 9.12 -1.37 -16.72
N THR A 261 10.12 -1.99 -16.10
CA THR A 261 11.45 -2.14 -16.70
C THR A 261 11.38 -2.92 -18.01
N SER A 262 12.27 -2.59 -18.95
CA SER A 262 12.39 -3.29 -20.25
C SER A 262 12.88 -4.73 -20.15
N GLN A 263 13.36 -5.15 -18.99
CA GLN A 263 13.78 -6.54 -18.72
C GLN A 263 12.60 -7.45 -18.43
N ALA A 264 11.48 -6.91 -17.96
CA ALA A 264 10.29 -7.68 -17.65
C ALA A 264 9.60 -8.17 -18.94
N HIS A 265 9.26 -9.44 -18.96
CA HIS A 265 8.55 -10.10 -20.07
C HIS A 265 7.11 -10.37 -19.64
N ALA A 266 6.15 -9.72 -20.29
CA ALA A 266 4.75 -9.92 -20.00
C ALA A 266 4.00 -10.51 -21.18
N GLU A 267 3.14 -11.47 -20.90
CA GLU A 267 2.26 -12.13 -21.86
C GLU A 267 0.80 -11.83 -21.51
N LEU A 268 0.08 -11.22 -22.43
CA LEU A 268 -1.37 -11.00 -22.29
C LEU A 268 -2.09 -12.30 -22.61
N LEU A 269 -2.62 -12.97 -21.57
CA LEU A 269 -3.31 -14.25 -21.75
C LEU A 269 -4.77 -14.05 -22.13
N ARG A 270 -5.44 -13.05 -21.55
CA ARG A 270 -6.87 -12.80 -21.75
C ARG A 270 -7.22 -11.35 -21.38
N VAL A 271 -8.20 -10.78 -22.05
CA VAL A 271 -8.85 -9.53 -21.66
C VAL A 271 -10.29 -9.82 -21.24
N GLY A 272 -10.69 -9.37 -20.05
CA GLY A 272 -12.01 -9.63 -19.50
C GLY A 272 -12.19 -11.06 -18.99
N GLY A 273 -13.43 -11.43 -18.69
CA GLY A 273 -13.83 -12.74 -18.20
C GLY A 273 -13.80 -12.89 -16.68
N ALA A 274 -14.11 -14.11 -16.21
CA ALA A 274 -14.18 -14.43 -14.79
C ALA A 274 -12.80 -14.32 -14.11
N LEU A 275 -12.80 -13.87 -12.87
CA LEU A 275 -11.63 -13.91 -11.99
C LEU A 275 -11.40 -15.35 -11.51
N PRO A 276 -10.17 -15.71 -11.08
CA PRO A 276 -9.89 -17.05 -10.59
C PRO A 276 -10.67 -17.35 -9.31
N ASP A 277 -10.99 -18.63 -9.07
CA ASP A 277 -11.73 -19.08 -7.87
C ASP A 277 -11.02 -18.65 -6.57
N ALA A 278 -9.70 -18.63 -6.58
CA ALA A 278 -8.86 -18.23 -5.46
C ALA A 278 -9.21 -16.82 -4.90
N ILE A 279 -9.78 -15.93 -5.73
CA ILE A 279 -10.21 -14.62 -5.26
C ILE A 279 -11.41 -14.72 -4.32
N GLY A 280 -12.24 -15.72 -4.49
CA GLY A 280 -13.39 -15.97 -3.62
C GLY A 280 -13.00 -16.21 -2.17
N GLU A 281 -11.81 -16.78 -1.94
CA GLU A 281 -11.30 -17.10 -0.61
C GLU A 281 -10.80 -15.86 0.17
N ILE A 282 -10.61 -14.73 -0.50
CA ILE A 282 -10.18 -13.46 0.10
C ILE A 282 -11.28 -12.39 0.11
N ILE A 283 -12.53 -12.79 -0.23
CA ILE A 283 -13.69 -11.91 -0.10
C ILE A 283 -14.26 -12.06 1.30
N PHE A 284 -14.37 -10.97 2.02
CA PHE A 284 -14.92 -10.92 3.36
C PHE A 284 -16.41 -10.53 3.31
N ASP A 285 -17.26 -11.36 3.86
CA ASP A 285 -18.67 -11.11 4.12
C ASP A 285 -18.99 -10.91 5.61
N ASP A 286 -17.98 -11.08 6.47
CA ASP A 286 -17.94 -10.79 7.90
C ASP A 286 -16.86 -9.71 8.18
N PHE A 287 -17.28 -8.55 8.67
CA PHE A 287 -16.35 -7.44 8.93
C PHE A 287 -15.47 -7.65 10.16
N GLU A 288 -15.84 -8.56 11.07
CA GLU A 288 -14.96 -8.94 12.17
C GLU A 288 -13.80 -9.81 11.68
N GLU A 289 -14.05 -10.74 10.77
CA GLU A 289 -13.00 -11.55 10.15
C GLU A 289 -12.06 -10.68 9.31
N MET A 290 -12.60 -9.75 8.54
CA MET A 290 -11.81 -8.75 7.82
C MET A 290 -10.91 -7.96 8.78
N TRP A 291 -11.46 -7.50 9.91
CA TRP A 291 -10.70 -6.76 10.91
C TRP A 291 -9.62 -7.61 11.57
N LYS A 292 -9.88 -8.86 11.88
CA LYS A 292 -8.88 -9.82 12.37
C LYS A 292 -7.74 -9.99 11.36
N ALA A 293 -8.08 -10.14 10.07
CA ALA A 293 -7.08 -10.25 9.01
C ALA A 293 -6.22 -8.98 8.88
N TYR A 294 -6.82 -7.78 8.98
CA TYR A 294 -6.09 -6.52 9.03
C TYR A 294 -5.10 -6.46 10.20
N LEU A 295 -5.55 -6.82 11.41
CA LEU A 295 -4.70 -6.84 12.60
C LEU A 295 -3.55 -7.86 12.50
N GLU A 296 -3.81 -9.02 11.91
CA GLU A 296 -2.75 -10.03 11.69
C GLU A 296 -1.70 -9.55 10.70
N ARG A 297 -2.10 -8.90 9.60
CA ARG A 297 -1.17 -8.27 8.65
C ARG A 297 -0.35 -7.18 9.36
N SER A 298 -1.01 -6.31 10.14
CA SER A 298 -0.36 -5.24 10.89
C SER A 298 0.67 -5.75 11.91
N LYS A 299 0.40 -6.88 12.59
CA LYS A 299 1.35 -7.51 13.50
C LYS A 299 2.57 -8.09 12.78
N LYS A 300 2.38 -8.65 11.58
CA LYS A 300 3.46 -9.23 10.77
C LYS A 300 4.36 -8.17 10.14
N ALA A 301 3.80 -7.04 9.77
CA ALA A 301 4.52 -5.95 9.10
C ALA A 301 5.55 -5.25 9.96
N GLN A 302 5.58 -5.50 11.30
CA GLN A 302 6.47 -4.83 12.28
C GLN A 302 6.48 -3.29 12.19
N GLY A 303 5.54 -2.71 11.44
CA GLY A 303 5.43 -1.30 11.18
C GLY A 303 4.08 -0.95 10.54
N GLU A 304 4.07 0.05 9.67
CA GLU A 304 2.88 0.40 8.90
C GLU A 304 2.67 -0.60 7.76
N LEU A 305 1.40 -1.01 7.53
CA LEU A 305 1.05 -1.84 6.39
C LEU A 305 1.37 -1.12 5.08
N SER A 306 1.92 -1.86 4.11
CA SER A 306 2.06 -1.39 2.74
C SER A 306 0.69 -1.08 2.11
N GLU A 307 0.67 -0.28 1.07
CA GLU A 307 -0.59 0.04 0.37
C GLU A 307 -1.29 -1.21 -0.18
N ALA A 308 -0.53 -2.22 -0.63
CA ALA A 308 -1.09 -3.48 -1.10
C ALA A 308 -1.70 -4.33 0.04
N GLU A 309 -1.10 -4.31 1.24
CA GLU A 309 -1.60 -5.04 2.40
C GLU A 309 -2.87 -4.42 3.01
N LYS A 310 -3.12 -3.14 2.76
CA LYS A 310 -4.36 -2.45 3.16
C LYS A 310 -5.56 -2.77 2.26
N LEU A 311 -5.35 -3.46 1.12
CA LEU A 311 -6.40 -3.79 0.16
C LEU A 311 -7.26 -4.98 0.62
N PHE A 312 -8.58 -4.83 0.46
CA PHE A 312 -9.58 -5.82 0.83
C PHE A 312 -10.70 -5.89 -0.21
N LEU A 313 -11.30 -7.08 -0.31
CA LEU A 313 -12.52 -7.34 -1.05
C LEU A 313 -13.65 -7.60 -0.04
N LEU A 314 -14.73 -6.82 -0.11
CA LEU A 314 -15.83 -6.87 0.83
C LEU A 314 -17.14 -7.21 0.10
N ARG A 315 -17.88 -8.17 0.61
CA ARG A 315 -19.24 -8.49 0.15
C ARG A 315 -20.24 -8.07 1.25
N PRO A 316 -20.69 -6.80 1.24
CA PRO A 316 -21.67 -6.37 2.22
C PRO A 316 -23.04 -6.95 1.90
N LYS A 317 -23.85 -7.15 2.94
CA LYS A 317 -25.27 -7.47 2.83
C LYS A 317 -26.08 -6.25 2.41
N ASP A 318 -25.74 -5.07 2.96
CA ASP A 318 -26.49 -3.83 2.71
C ASP A 318 -25.61 -2.58 2.69
N LEU A 319 -26.12 -1.54 2.04
CA LEU A 319 -25.59 -0.17 2.04
C LEU A 319 -26.64 0.71 2.72
N LEU A 320 -26.42 0.98 4.03
CA LEU A 320 -27.43 1.58 4.92
C LEU A 320 -27.69 3.06 4.64
N SER A 321 -26.64 3.83 4.41
CA SER A 321 -26.75 5.26 4.11
C SER A 321 -25.59 5.74 3.24
N VAL A 322 -25.82 6.81 2.51
CA VAL A 322 -24.81 7.61 1.82
C VAL A 322 -25.13 9.07 2.12
N GLU A 323 -24.25 9.74 2.83
CA GLU A 323 -24.44 11.12 3.32
C GLU A 323 -23.24 11.97 2.91
N TYR A 324 -23.48 13.26 2.67
CA TYR A 324 -22.41 14.20 2.37
C TYR A 324 -22.12 15.07 3.61
N ASP A 325 -20.89 14.99 4.13
CA ASP A 325 -20.39 15.85 5.19
C ASP A 325 -19.85 17.15 4.55
N GLU A 326 -20.67 18.20 4.60
CA GLU A 326 -20.33 19.50 4.01
C GLU A 326 -19.12 20.16 4.71
N VAL A 327 -18.93 19.89 6.00
CA VAL A 327 -17.84 20.47 6.79
C VAL A 327 -16.51 19.85 6.41
N ARG A 328 -16.49 18.53 6.28
CA ARG A 328 -15.27 17.76 5.94
C ARG A 328 -15.08 17.55 4.43
N GLN A 329 -16.06 17.96 3.62
CA GLN A 329 -16.06 17.76 2.16
C GLN A 329 -15.85 16.29 1.80
N LYS A 330 -16.61 15.39 2.46
CA LYS A 330 -16.52 13.95 2.26
C LYS A 330 -17.90 13.33 2.10
N SER A 331 -18.02 12.35 1.23
CA SER A 331 -19.13 11.42 1.25
C SER A 331 -18.83 10.32 2.27
N VAL A 332 -19.74 10.13 3.22
CA VAL A 332 -19.68 9.09 4.26
C VAL A 332 -20.79 8.11 4.00
N PHE A 333 -20.50 6.83 4.05
CA PHE A 333 -21.49 5.77 3.88
C PHE A 333 -21.25 4.63 4.86
N TYR A 334 -22.28 3.80 5.09
CA TYR A 334 -22.19 2.66 5.98
C TYR A 334 -22.59 1.38 5.27
N LEU A 335 -21.67 0.41 5.25
CA LEU A 335 -21.92 -0.96 4.82
C LEU A 335 -22.34 -1.79 6.01
N GLU A 336 -23.24 -2.78 5.79
CA GLU A 336 -23.63 -3.78 6.78
C GLU A 336 -23.25 -5.17 6.28
N ASP A 337 -22.64 -5.99 7.14
CA ASP A 337 -22.34 -7.39 6.85
C ASP A 337 -23.56 -8.31 7.12
N PHE A 338 -23.39 -9.61 6.87
CA PHE A 338 -24.46 -10.59 7.11
C PHE A 338 -24.74 -10.87 8.60
N GLN A 339 -23.89 -10.39 9.51
CA GLN A 339 -24.04 -10.44 10.95
C GLN A 339 -24.61 -9.16 11.55
N GLY A 340 -24.90 -8.14 10.71
CA GLY A 340 -25.43 -6.85 11.12
C GLY A 340 -24.38 -5.87 11.66
N ARG A 341 -23.10 -6.14 11.45
CA ARG A 341 -22.02 -5.21 11.81
C ARG A 341 -21.89 -4.14 10.76
N ARG A 342 -21.51 -2.94 11.21
CA ARG A 342 -21.40 -1.78 10.34
C ARG A 342 -19.94 -1.40 10.12
N LEU A 343 -19.62 -1.09 8.88
CA LEU A 343 -18.33 -0.55 8.47
C LEU A 343 -18.54 0.81 7.83
N ARG A 344 -17.86 1.81 8.39
CA ARG A 344 -17.87 3.15 7.84
C ARG A 344 -16.99 3.22 6.59
N GLY A 345 -17.53 3.79 5.51
CA GLY A 345 -16.78 4.14 4.32
C GLY A 345 -16.69 5.64 4.12
N GLU A 346 -15.59 6.12 3.51
CA GLU A 346 -15.41 7.53 3.20
C GLU A 346 -14.82 7.72 1.80
N LEU A 347 -15.30 8.76 1.10
CA LEU A 347 -14.71 9.29 -0.13
C LEU A 347 -14.55 10.80 0.01
N ALA A 348 -13.32 11.31 -0.11
CA ALA A 348 -13.10 12.75 -0.18
C ALA A 348 -13.70 13.30 -1.48
N PHE A 349 -14.41 14.43 -1.40
CA PHE A 349 -14.96 15.04 -2.59
C PHE A 349 -13.84 15.60 -3.48
N SER A 350 -13.76 15.10 -4.68
CA SER A 350 -12.89 15.60 -5.73
C SER A 350 -13.53 15.34 -7.09
N LYS A 351 -13.06 16.03 -8.12
CA LYS A 351 -13.57 15.82 -9.48
C LYS A 351 -13.35 14.37 -9.96
N GLN A 352 -12.33 13.71 -9.49
CA GLN A 352 -12.01 12.31 -9.81
C GLN A 352 -12.98 11.35 -9.12
N GLU A 353 -13.39 11.65 -7.89
CA GLU A 353 -14.28 10.80 -7.07
C GLU A 353 -15.78 11.04 -7.36
N GLU A 354 -16.13 12.07 -8.10
CA GLU A 354 -17.54 12.42 -8.38
C GLU A 354 -18.32 11.25 -8.98
N THR A 355 -17.68 10.47 -9.88
CA THR A 355 -18.33 9.31 -10.50
C THR A 355 -18.55 8.19 -9.50
N ALA A 356 -17.59 7.93 -8.62
CA ALA A 356 -17.68 6.91 -7.56
C ALA A 356 -18.76 7.29 -6.54
N ILE A 357 -18.80 8.55 -6.11
CA ILE A 357 -19.84 9.06 -5.20
C ILE A 357 -21.23 8.89 -5.80
N ARG A 358 -21.44 9.32 -7.05
CA ARG A 358 -22.74 9.16 -7.76
C ARG A 358 -23.11 7.69 -7.98
N SER A 359 -22.11 6.80 -8.10
CA SER A 359 -22.37 5.36 -8.20
C SER A 359 -22.86 4.79 -6.87
N LEU A 360 -22.26 5.18 -5.74
CA LEU A 360 -22.71 4.80 -4.40
C LEU A 360 -24.13 5.29 -4.10
N GLU A 361 -24.43 6.54 -4.43
CA GLU A 361 -25.79 7.11 -4.27
C GLU A 361 -26.83 6.31 -5.07
N ARG A 362 -26.52 5.99 -6.34
CA ARG A 362 -27.40 5.17 -7.19
C ARG A 362 -27.57 3.75 -6.66
N MET A 363 -26.49 3.12 -6.18
CA MET A 363 -26.58 1.78 -5.55
C MET A 363 -27.46 1.81 -4.30
N HIS A 364 -27.31 2.84 -3.46
CA HIS A 364 -28.15 3.01 -2.28
C HIS A 364 -29.64 3.18 -2.63
N GLU A 365 -29.96 4.00 -3.62
CA GLU A 365 -31.34 4.19 -4.08
C GLU A 365 -31.97 2.91 -4.67
N LYS A 366 -31.20 2.16 -5.47
CA LYS A 366 -31.64 0.85 -5.98
C LYS A 366 -31.87 -0.16 -4.84
N ARG A 367 -30.96 -0.17 -3.85
CA ARG A 367 -31.05 -1.05 -2.71
C ARG A 367 -32.27 -0.76 -1.83
N LYS A 368 -32.62 0.51 -1.61
CA LYS A 368 -33.88 0.91 -0.94
C LYS A 368 -35.11 0.33 -1.63
N ARG A 369 -35.06 0.19 -2.96
CA ARG A 369 -36.16 -0.40 -3.75
C ARG A 369 -36.08 -1.93 -3.83
N GLN A 370 -35.06 -2.55 -3.23
CA GLN A 370 -34.80 -3.99 -3.29
C GLN A 370 -34.64 -4.53 -4.74
N GLU A 371 -34.12 -3.70 -5.64
CA GLU A 371 -34.03 -4.03 -7.06
C GLU A 371 -32.81 -4.90 -7.38
N GLU A 372 -31.69 -4.78 -6.62
CA GLU A 372 -30.42 -5.46 -6.95
C GLU A 372 -29.65 -5.85 -5.67
N GLU A 373 -28.89 -6.95 -5.75
CA GLU A 373 -27.85 -7.28 -4.76
C GLU A 373 -26.65 -6.34 -4.93
N LEU A 374 -25.94 -6.08 -3.83
CA LEU A 374 -24.73 -5.28 -3.88
C LEU A 374 -23.57 -6.04 -4.56
N PRO A 375 -22.73 -5.36 -5.32
CA PRO A 375 -21.50 -5.93 -5.84
C PRO A 375 -20.48 -6.16 -4.72
N VAL A 376 -19.40 -6.87 -5.02
CA VAL A 376 -18.22 -6.90 -4.14
C VAL A 376 -17.47 -5.58 -4.26
N PHE A 377 -17.18 -4.97 -3.12
CA PHE A 377 -16.39 -3.74 -3.05
C PHE A 377 -14.91 -4.07 -2.92
N PHE A 378 -14.09 -3.46 -3.75
CA PHE A 378 -12.64 -3.48 -3.64
C PHE A 378 -12.17 -2.12 -3.13
N GLY A 379 -11.33 -2.12 -2.10
CA GLY A 379 -10.84 -0.88 -1.52
C GLY A 379 -9.79 -1.09 -0.44
N SER A 380 -9.36 0.01 0.17
CA SER A 380 -8.37 -0.02 1.24
C SER A 380 -9.01 0.23 2.61
N ILE A 381 -8.46 -0.46 3.62
CA ILE A 381 -8.80 -0.26 5.03
C ILE A 381 -7.72 0.59 5.68
N TYR A 382 -8.14 1.57 6.45
CA TYR A 382 -7.27 2.34 7.32
C TYR A 382 -7.94 2.61 8.67
N VAL A 383 -7.14 2.94 9.67
CA VAL A 383 -7.61 3.26 11.02
C VAL A 383 -7.44 4.74 11.27
N ARG A 384 -8.50 5.41 11.70
CA ARG A 384 -8.45 6.80 12.11
C ARG A 384 -9.33 7.00 13.35
N ASP A 385 -8.77 7.63 14.38
CA ASP A 385 -9.45 7.89 15.66
C ASP A 385 -9.99 6.62 16.33
N GLY A 386 -9.33 5.47 16.12
CA GLY A 386 -9.78 4.18 16.63
C GLY A 386 -10.91 3.53 15.84
N GLU A 387 -11.39 4.15 14.76
CA GLU A 387 -12.36 3.60 13.83
C GLU A 387 -11.68 2.96 12.63
N CYS A 388 -12.18 1.77 12.25
CA CYS A 388 -11.88 1.14 10.97
C CYS A 388 -12.68 1.84 9.86
N ILE A 389 -11.99 2.34 8.85
CA ILE A 389 -12.59 3.08 7.74
C ILE A 389 -12.25 2.41 6.43
N PHE A 390 -13.25 2.19 5.61
CA PHE A 390 -13.10 1.65 4.27
C PHE A 390 -13.08 2.76 3.22
N TYR A 391 -12.08 2.73 2.37
CA TYR A 391 -11.96 3.61 1.22
C TYR A 391 -12.19 2.80 -0.06
N PRO A 392 -13.36 2.93 -0.72
CA PRO A 392 -13.68 2.18 -1.93
C PRO A 392 -12.84 2.66 -3.11
N ILE A 393 -12.31 1.71 -3.85
CA ILE A 393 -11.55 1.97 -5.09
C ILE A 393 -12.41 1.63 -6.30
N GLU A 394 -13.06 0.46 -6.28
CA GLU A 394 -13.87 -0.04 -7.40
C GLU A 394 -14.91 -1.06 -6.88
N THR A 395 -15.85 -1.41 -7.73
CA THR A 395 -16.78 -2.53 -7.49
C THR A 395 -16.52 -3.64 -8.49
N VAL A 396 -16.48 -4.88 -7.99
CA VAL A 396 -16.32 -6.07 -8.82
C VAL A 396 -17.68 -6.68 -9.08
N GLU A 397 -18.08 -6.68 -10.35
CA GLU A 397 -19.37 -7.21 -10.77
C GLU A 397 -19.46 -8.74 -10.52
N LYS A 398 -20.67 -9.22 -10.18
CA LYS A 398 -20.96 -10.63 -9.92
C LYS A 398 -20.56 -11.54 -11.09
N VAL A 399 -20.78 -11.09 -12.32
CA VAL A 399 -20.39 -11.81 -13.55
C VAL A 399 -18.90 -12.14 -13.62
N ARG A 400 -18.04 -11.32 -12.99
CA ARG A 400 -16.60 -11.60 -12.93
C ARG A 400 -16.21 -12.61 -11.84
N LEU A 401 -17.10 -12.89 -10.91
CA LEU A 401 -16.90 -13.80 -9.77
C LEU A 401 -17.58 -15.17 -9.99
N GLU A 402 -18.50 -15.28 -10.96
CA GLU A 402 -19.20 -16.53 -11.30
C GLU A 402 -18.52 -17.19 -12.51
N LYS A 403 -18.34 -18.50 -12.42
CA LYS A 403 -17.94 -19.31 -13.58
C LYS A 403 -19.10 -19.34 -14.59
N ASN A 404 -18.78 -19.06 -15.87
CA ASN A 404 -19.62 -19.45 -17.00
C ASN A 404 -19.61 -20.98 -17.16
#